data_873f8171358af6dcd713fb4326408ae2
#
_entry.id   873f8171358af6dcd713fb4326408ae2
#
_cell.length_a   1.000
_cell.length_b   1.000
_cell.length_c   1.000
_cell.angle_alpha   90.00
_cell.angle_beta   90.00
_cell.angle_gamma   90.00
#
_symmetry.space_group_name_H-M   'P 1'
#
loop_
_entity.id
_entity.type
_entity.pdbx_description
1 polymer ?
#
loop_
_entity_poly.entity_id
_entity_poly.type
_entity_poly.pdbx_seq_one_letter_code
_entity_poly.pdbx_strand_id
1 'polypeptide(L)'
;VIDFPMHWNFSEASSAYTTRSEDKYYNDATWNVVYVDSHDYGPNMDNRYGGGTDKWAENMTFMWTFRGIPCLYYGSEIEFQAGAVADKGAAMPLANTGRAYFGDHIVGTVNTSDFGEWSNATGAMKTTLESPLSKHLSHLNKIRRSIPALQKGQYSNEGCTGNMSFKRRYTDDSTDSFVLVTISSGATF
;
A
#
# COMPACT_ATOMS: atom_id res chain seq x y z
N VAL A 1 -3.89 -11.74 -11.09
CA VAL A 1 -4.64 -12.34 -9.97
C VAL A 1 -4.52 -11.45 -8.76
N ILE A 2 -5.52 -11.42 -7.89
CA ILE A 2 -5.46 -10.74 -6.59
C ILE A 2 -4.82 -11.69 -5.57
N ASP A 3 -3.91 -11.16 -4.76
CA ASP A 3 -3.23 -11.91 -3.70
C ASP A 3 -4.05 -11.86 -2.39
N PHE A 4 -5.13 -12.62 -2.35
CA PHE A 4 -5.99 -12.69 -1.17
C PHE A 4 -5.26 -13.21 0.09
N PRO A 5 -4.40 -14.25 0.02
CA PRO A 5 -3.65 -14.67 1.20
C PRO A 5 -2.84 -13.54 1.83
N MET A 6 -2.17 -12.73 1.01
CA MET A 6 -1.44 -11.56 1.49
C MET A 6 -2.37 -10.48 2.05
N HIS A 7 -3.45 -10.17 1.35
CA HIS A 7 -4.44 -9.20 1.81
C HIS A 7 -4.98 -9.52 3.21
N TRP A 8 -5.39 -10.75 3.45
CA TRP A 8 -5.93 -11.17 4.74
C TRP A 8 -4.91 -11.10 5.90
N ASN A 9 -3.63 -11.09 5.59
CA ASN A 9 -2.56 -11.02 6.57
C ASN A 9 -1.97 -9.61 6.74
N PHE A 10 -2.49 -8.60 6.05
CA PHE A 10 -2.00 -7.22 6.16
C PHE A 10 -2.42 -6.48 7.45
N SER A 11 -2.75 -7.19 8.52
CA SER A 11 -2.79 -6.58 9.85
C SER A 11 -1.45 -5.90 10.19
N GLU A 12 -0.36 -6.47 9.71
CA GLU A 12 0.99 -5.87 9.69
C GLU A 12 1.85 -6.51 8.59
N ALA A 13 2.89 -5.82 8.16
CA ALA A 13 3.75 -6.27 7.06
C ALA A 13 4.45 -7.61 7.35
N SER A 14 4.86 -7.84 8.60
CA SER A 14 5.47 -9.11 9.01
C SER A 14 4.54 -10.31 8.82
N SER A 15 3.27 -10.16 9.14
CA SER A 15 2.25 -11.18 8.92
C SER A 15 2.00 -11.41 7.43
N ALA A 16 1.88 -10.34 6.64
CA ALA A 16 1.77 -10.43 5.19
C ALA A 16 2.98 -11.12 4.55
N TYR A 17 4.19 -10.85 5.06
CA TYR A 17 5.42 -11.48 4.57
C TYR A 17 5.45 -13.00 4.78
N THR A 18 4.77 -13.53 5.80
CA THR A 18 4.70 -15.00 6.01
C THR A 18 4.02 -15.73 4.86
N THR A 19 3.12 -15.06 4.14
CA THR A 19 2.37 -15.66 3.03
C THR A 19 3.20 -15.95 1.78
N ARG A 20 4.47 -15.58 1.76
CA ARG A 20 5.41 -15.92 0.67
C ARG A 20 5.49 -17.42 0.40
N SER A 21 5.16 -18.26 1.38
CA SER A 21 5.09 -19.71 1.20
C SER A 21 4.01 -20.15 0.21
N GLU A 22 3.01 -19.29 0.00
CA GLU A 22 1.92 -19.52 -0.95
C GLU A 22 2.31 -19.22 -2.40
N ASP A 23 3.46 -18.60 -2.63
CA ASP A 23 3.95 -18.24 -3.97
C ASP A 23 4.02 -19.44 -4.92
N LYS A 24 4.24 -20.64 -4.37
CA LYS A 24 4.24 -21.92 -5.12
C LYS A 24 2.91 -22.23 -5.83
N TYR A 25 1.83 -21.61 -5.44
CA TYR A 25 0.50 -21.80 -6.06
C TYR A 25 0.26 -20.85 -7.24
N TYR A 26 1.17 -19.92 -7.50
CA TYR A 26 1.09 -18.98 -8.62
C TYR A 26 2.11 -19.31 -9.68
N ASN A 27 1.77 -19.06 -10.94
CA ASN A 27 2.74 -19.18 -12.03
C ASN A 27 3.86 -18.16 -11.89
N ASP A 28 3.50 -16.92 -11.54
CA ASP A 28 4.44 -15.84 -11.24
C ASP A 28 3.76 -14.84 -10.29
N ALA A 29 4.13 -14.90 -9.02
CA ALA A 29 3.57 -14.05 -7.98
C ALA A 29 3.95 -12.57 -8.12
N THR A 30 4.94 -12.23 -8.95
CA THR A 30 5.31 -10.83 -9.21
C THR A 30 4.22 -10.06 -9.97
N TRP A 31 3.28 -10.77 -10.58
CA TRP A 31 2.14 -10.18 -11.29
C TRP A 31 0.84 -10.18 -10.48
N ASN A 32 0.86 -10.65 -9.25
CA ASN A 32 -0.31 -10.54 -8.38
C ASN A 32 -0.53 -9.11 -7.94
N VAL A 33 -1.80 -8.70 -7.94
CA VAL A 33 -2.20 -7.42 -7.35
C VAL A 33 -2.23 -7.57 -5.84
N VAL A 34 -1.51 -6.71 -5.13
CA VAL A 34 -1.41 -6.67 -3.67
C VAL A 34 -2.01 -5.37 -3.15
N TYR A 35 -2.80 -5.45 -2.09
CA TYR A 35 -3.45 -4.30 -1.47
C TYR A 35 -3.73 -4.57 0.01
N VAL A 36 -3.84 -3.51 0.78
CA VAL A 36 -4.23 -3.54 2.20
C VAL A 36 -5.73 -3.28 2.33
N ASP A 37 -6.19 -2.17 1.77
CA ASP A 37 -7.61 -1.79 1.74
C ASP A 37 -8.23 -1.97 0.36
N SER A 38 -9.54 -2.20 0.35
CA SER A 38 -10.37 -2.21 -0.85
C SER A 38 -11.74 -1.54 -0.58
N HIS A 39 -12.59 -1.53 -1.59
CA HIS A 39 -13.98 -1.10 -1.43
C HIS A 39 -14.84 -2.09 -0.62
N ASP A 40 -14.37 -3.31 -0.45
CA ASP A 40 -15.09 -4.34 0.31
C ASP A 40 -14.66 -4.34 1.78
N TYR A 41 -13.36 -4.38 2.04
CA TYR A 41 -12.83 -4.47 3.40
C TYR A 41 -11.30 -4.25 3.45
N GLY A 42 -10.79 -4.04 4.66
CA GLY A 42 -9.40 -4.19 5.02
C GLY A 42 -9.12 -5.55 5.67
N PRO A 43 -7.89 -5.79 6.16
CA PRO A 43 -7.49 -7.09 6.74
C PRO A 43 -8.32 -7.51 7.95
N ASN A 44 -8.91 -6.57 8.66
CA ASN A 44 -9.73 -6.82 9.85
C ASN A 44 -11.23 -6.90 9.53
N MET A 45 -11.58 -7.38 8.36
CA MET A 45 -12.93 -7.55 7.87
C MET A 45 -13.89 -6.36 8.12
N ASP A 46 -14.72 -6.07 7.17
CA ASP A 46 -15.78 -5.05 7.23
C ASP A 46 -15.30 -3.58 7.40
N ASN A 47 -14.05 -3.32 7.74
CA ASN A 47 -13.54 -1.97 8.00
C ASN A 47 -12.33 -1.62 7.12
N ARG A 48 -12.12 -0.31 6.92
CA ARG A 48 -10.85 0.20 6.44
C ARG A 48 -9.74 -0.11 7.46
N TYR A 49 -8.48 -0.14 6.99
CA TYR A 49 -7.35 -0.45 7.86
C TYR A 49 -7.19 0.58 8.99
N GLY A 50 -7.19 0.12 10.23
CA GLY A 50 -7.14 0.95 11.44
C GLY A 50 -5.88 0.73 12.29
N GLY A 51 -4.76 0.32 11.69
CA GLY A 51 -3.54 -0.01 12.42
C GLY A 51 -2.70 1.18 12.89
N GLY A 52 -3.07 2.41 12.49
CA GLY A 52 -2.33 3.63 12.80
C GLY A 52 -1.21 3.94 11.80
N THR A 53 -0.68 5.17 11.87
CA THR A 53 0.25 5.75 10.90
C THR A 53 1.52 4.91 10.71
N ASP A 54 2.14 4.48 11.79
CA ASP A 54 3.40 3.70 11.72
C ASP A 54 3.19 2.35 11.05
N LYS A 55 2.11 1.66 11.37
CA LYS A 55 1.75 0.38 10.74
C LYS A 55 1.36 0.56 9.27
N TRP A 56 0.67 1.63 8.93
CA TRP A 56 0.41 1.98 7.54
C TRP A 56 1.69 2.21 6.75
N ALA A 57 2.63 2.96 7.31
CA ALA A 57 3.93 3.22 6.68
C ALA A 57 4.73 1.93 6.47
N GLU A 58 4.74 1.04 7.46
CA GLU A 58 5.37 -0.28 7.34
C GLU A 58 4.71 -1.12 6.23
N ASN A 59 3.38 -1.19 6.22
CA ASN A 59 2.64 -1.91 5.18
C ASN A 59 2.87 -1.33 3.78
N MET A 60 2.89 -0.01 3.63
CA MET A 60 3.20 0.65 2.37
C MET A 60 4.63 0.35 1.92
N THR A 61 5.59 0.43 2.83
CA THR A 61 6.99 0.10 2.54
C THR A 61 7.12 -1.33 2.03
N PHE A 62 6.48 -2.27 2.70
CA PHE A 62 6.45 -3.66 2.28
C PHE A 62 5.78 -3.82 0.91
N MET A 63 4.57 -3.31 0.74
CA MET A 63 3.80 -3.42 -0.49
C MET A 63 4.52 -2.81 -1.72
N TRP A 64 5.26 -1.71 -1.53
CA TRP A 64 6.00 -1.03 -2.60
C TRP A 64 7.33 -1.68 -2.96
N THR A 65 7.92 -2.44 -2.05
CA THR A 65 9.24 -3.04 -2.25
C THR A 65 9.20 -4.55 -2.48
N PHE A 66 8.18 -5.22 -1.97
CA PHE A 66 7.99 -6.65 -2.12
C PHE A 66 7.54 -7.00 -3.56
N ARG A 67 7.30 -8.29 -3.81
CA ARG A 67 6.74 -8.76 -5.08
C ARG A 67 5.29 -8.32 -5.26
N GLY A 68 4.84 -8.28 -6.49
CA GLY A 68 3.47 -7.94 -6.84
C GLY A 68 3.30 -6.50 -7.33
N ILE A 69 2.10 -6.21 -7.77
CA ILE A 69 1.67 -4.91 -8.26
C ILE A 69 0.93 -4.21 -7.12
N PRO A 70 1.51 -3.19 -6.47
CA PRO A 70 0.85 -2.50 -5.39
C PRO A 70 -0.38 -1.75 -5.88
N CYS A 71 -1.48 -1.91 -5.18
CA CYS A 71 -2.73 -1.21 -5.44
C CYS A 71 -3.14 -0.45 -4.17
N LEU A 72 -3.15 0.86 -4.25
CA LEU A 72 -3.60 1.72 -3.17
C LEU A 72 -5.08 2.06 -3.35
N TYR A 73 -5.88 1.78 -2.36
CA TYR A 73 -7.26 2.24 -2.35
C TYR A 73 -7.30 3.71 -1.93
N TYR A 74 -8.19 4.50 -2.56
CA TYR A 74 -8.24 5.93 -2.31
C TYR A 74 -8.44 6.27 -0.84
N GLY A 75 -7.73 7.27 -0.36
CA GLY A 75 -7.76 7.72 1.03
C GLY A 75 -6.85 6.95 1.98
N SER A 76 -6.28 5.80 1.58
CA SER A 76 -5.34 5.07 2.43
C SER A 76 -4.07 5.86 2.71
N GLU A 77 -3.68 6.75 1.80
CA GLU A 77 -2.55 7.66 1.94
C GLU A 77 -2.72 8.71 3.05
N ILE A 78 -3.92 8.82 3.60
CA ILE A 78 -4.27 9.75 4.68
C ILE A 78 -5.01 9.06 5.84
N GLU A 79 -4.96 7.74 5.90
CA GLU A 79 -5.66 6.92 6.91
C GLU A 79 -7.18 7.14 6.94
N PHE A 80 -7.78 7.33 5.78
CA PHE A 80 -9.21 7.57 5.66
C PHE A 80 -10.03 6.42 6.23
N GLN A 81 -10.85 6.69 7.22
CA GLN A 81 -11.68 5.71 7.93
C GLN A 81 -13.14 6.14 8.11
N ALA A 82 -13.61 7.07 7.31
CA ALA A 82 -14.99 7.50 7.44
C ALA A 82 -15.96 6.32 7.35
N GLY A 83 -16.89 6.30 8.27
CA GLY A 83 -17.90 5.25 8.35
C GLY A 83 -17.28 3.87 8.58
N ALA A 84 -16.79 3.60 9.71
CA ALA A 84 -16.14 2.38 10.22
C ALA A 84 -16.26 1.10 9.37
N VAL A 85 -17.31 0.92 8.56
CA VAL A 85 -17.61 -0.27 7.79
C VAL A 85 -17.35 -0.02 6.31
N ALA A 86 -16.44 -0.79 5.69
CA ALA A 86 -16.10 -0.63 4.27
C ALA A 86 -17.25 -1.08 3.36
N ASP A 87 -17.78 -2.26 3.62
CA ASP A 87 -18.86 -2.84 2.84
C ASP A 87 -19.92 -3.45 3.74
N LYS A 88 -21.00 -2.75 3.97
CA LYS A 88 -22.17 -3.45 4.51
C LYS A 88 -23.48 -2.88 4.06
N GLY A 89 -24.04 -3.73 3.21
CA GLY A 89 -25.45 -3.88 3.04
C GLY A 89 -26.20 -2.62 2.64
N ALA A 90 -27.22 -2.81 1.89
CA ALA A 90 -28.11 -1.78 1.38
C ALA A 90 -28.76 -0.85 2.44
N ALA A 91 -28.50 -1.09 3.71
CA ALA A 91 -29.15 -0.37 4.80
C ALA A 91 -28.36 0.88 5.29
N MET A 92 -27.13 1.07 4.83
CA MET A 92 -26.28 2.19 5.27
C MET A 92 -25.97 3.14 4.12
N PRO A 93 -26.20 4.46 4.27
CA PRO A 93 -25.81 5.44 3.26
C PRO A 93 -24.31 5.36 2.95
N LEU A 94 -23.91 5.46 1.69
CA LEU A 94 -22.51 5.43 1.27
C LEU A 94 -21.64 6.42 2.04
N ALA A 95 -22.17 7.59 2.36
CA ALA A 95 -21.49 8.62 3.14
C ALA A 95 -21.03 8.14 4.54
N ASN A 96 -21.60 7.04 5.04
CA ASN A 96 -21.27 6.46 6.34
C ASN A 96 -20.44 5.17 6.22
N THR A 97 -19.89 4.89 5.06
CA THR A 97 -19.10 3.68 4.80
C THR A 97 -17.68 4.03 4.36
N GLY A 98 -16.80 3.05 4.31
CA GLY A 98 -15.45 3.19 3.75
C GLY A 98 -15.43 3.54 2.25
N ARG A 99 -16.59 3.54 1.59
CA ARG A 99 -16.81 4.00 0.21
C ARG A 99 -17.25 5.46 0.13
N ALA A 100 -17.33 6.18 1.25
CA ALA A 100 -17.73 7.58 1.27
C ALA A 100 -16.80 8.44 0.41
N TYR A 101 -17.32 9.56 -0.06
CA TYR A 101 -16.48 10.58 -0.68
C TYR A 101 -15.53 11.16 0.37
N PHE A 102 -14.26 10.84 0.24
CA PHE A 102 -13.30 11.15 1.31
C PHE A 102 -13.08 12.66 1.53
N GLY A 103 -13.35 13.50 0.54
CA GLY A 103 -13.30 14.95 0.66
C GLY A 103 -14.17 15.54 1.75
N ASP A 104 -15.23 14.82 2.16
CA ASP A 104 -16.11 15.25 3.25
C ASP A 104 -15.58 14.88 4.64
N HIS A 105 -14.53 14.05 4.70
CA HIS A 105 -14.04 13.41 5.93
C HIS A 105 -12.57 13.66 6.25
N ILE A 106 -11.85 14.36 5.40
CA ILE A 106 -10.46 14.77 5.65
C ILE A 106 -10.41 16.19 6.19
N VAL A 107 -9.24 16.61 6.65
CA VAL A 107 -9.03 17.98 7.14
C VAL A 107 -9.28 18.98 6.01
N GLY A 108 -10.44 19.60 6.04
CA GLY A 108 -10.92 20.51 5.00
C GLY A 108 -11.57 19.78 3.82
N THR A 109 -12.25 20.53 2.99
CA THR A 109 -12.91 20.02 1.79
C THR A 109 -11.94 19.97 0.63
N VAL A 110 -11.76 18.79 0.02
CA VAL A 110 -11.02 18.67 -1.25
C VAL A 110 -11.95 19.08 -2.38
N ASN A 111 -11.57 20.12 -3.10
CA ASN A 111 -12.30 20.51 -4.29
C ASN A 111 -11.82 19.65 -5.46
N THR A 112 -12.73 18.99 -6.16
CA THR A 112 -12.40 18.13 -7.31
C THR A 112 -11.70 18.88 -8.44
N SER A 113 -11.90 20.19 -8.57
CA SER A 113 -11.17 21.05 -9.51
C SER A 113 -9.68 21.15 -9.22
N ASP A 114 -9.25 20.88 -7.99
CA ASP A 114 -7.85 21.00 -7.58
C ASP A 114 -7.00 19.80 -8.04
N PHE A 115 -7.61 18.70 -8.42
CA PHE A 115 -6.90 17.47 -8.80
C PHE A 115 -6.04 17.59 -10.07
N GLY A 116 -6.27 18.59 -10.91
CA GLY A 116 -5.45 18.85 -12.09
C GLY A 116 -4.20 19.69 -11.85
N GLU A 117 -4.05 20.28 -10.68
CA GLU A 117 -3.04 21.30 -10.38
C GLU A 117 -2.12 20.92 -9.21
N TRP A 118 -1.51 19.76 -9.27
CA TRP A 118 -0.67 19.22 -8.20
C TRP A 118 0.48 20.15 -7.77
N SER A 119 1.07 20.88 -8.69
CA SER A 119 2.18 21.79 -8.40
C SER A 119 1.74 23.07 -7.67
N ASN A 120 0.46 23.40 -7.75
CA ASN A 120 -0.11 24.63 -7.19
C ASN A 120 -1.15 24.35 -6.10
N ALA A 121 -1.11 23.15 -5.52
CA ALA A 121 -2.04 22.74 -4.48
C ALA A 121 -2.04 23.71 -3.29
N THR A 122 -3.23 24.11 -2.83
CA THR A 122 -3.44 24.99 -1.70
C THR A 122 -4.50 24.43 -0.75
N GLY A 123 -4.66 25.03 0.43
CA GLY A 123 -5.73 24.69 1.36
C GLY A 123 -5.71 23.22 1.79
N ALA A 124 -6.86 22.57 1.79
CA ALA A 124 -7.05 21.20 2.25
C ALA A 124 -6.27 20.18 1.41
N MET A 125 -6.20 20.39 0.10
CA MET A 125 -5.43 19.52 -0.79
C MET A 125 -3.94 19.55 -0.43
N LYS A 126 -3.38 20.73 -0.21
CA LYS A 126 -1.99 20.89 0.25
C LYS A 126 -1.77 20.15 1.56
N THR A 127 -2.65 20.34 2.55
CA THR A 127 -2.57 19.68 3.85
C THR A 127 -2.59 18.14 3.69
N THR A 128 -3.45 17.63 2.82
CA THR A 128 -3.53 16.19 2.51
C THR A 128 -2.22 15.67 1.90
N LEU A 129 -1.68 16.36 0.90
CA LEU A 129 -0.42 15.98 0.24
C LEU A 129 0.79 16.08 1.18
N GLU A 130 0.72 16.94 2.18
CA GLU A 130 1.76 17.13 3.18
C GLU A 130 1.63 16.20 4.39
N SER A 131 0.59 15.34 4.44
CA SER A 131 0.45 14.35 5.50
C SER A 131 1.64 13.38 5.52
N PRO A 132 2.00 12.83 6.69
CA PRO A 132 3.15 11.93 6.81
C PRO A 132 3.09 10.75 5.84
N LEU A 133 1.94 10.08 5.75
CA LEU A 133 1.76 8.92 4.84
C LEU A 133 1.82 9.32 3.37
N SER A 134 1.23 10.45 2.97
CA SER A 134 1.31 10.94 1.58
C SER A 134 2.76 11.24 1.19
N LYS A 135 3.54 11.85 2.08
CA LYS A 135 4.97 12.10 1.86
C LYS A 135 5.75 10.78 1.77
N HIS A 136 5.49 9.87 2.67
CA HIS A 136 6.12 8.55 2.66
C HIS A 136 5.83 7.80 1.37
N LEU A 137 4.57 7.75 0.95
CA LEU A 137 4.16 7.15 -0.32
C LEU A 137 4.83 7.82 -1.52
N SER A 138 4.96 9.15 -1.51
CA SER A 138 5.69 9.89 -2.54
C SER A 138 7.17 9.44 -2.64
N HIS A 139 7.83 9.23 -1.50
CA HIS A 139 9.19 8.70 -1.46
C HIS A 139 9.25 7.26 -2.00
N LEU A 140 8.36 6.39 -1.56
CA LEU A 140 8.27 5.01 -2.05
C LEU A 140 8.06 4.95 -3.57
N ASN A 141 7.20 5.81 -4.10
CA ASN A 141 6.99 5.93 -5.54
C ASN A 141 8.27 6.33 -6.29
N LYS A 142 9.03 7.29 -5.77
CA LYS A 142 10.31 7.70 -6.35
C LYS A 142 11.32 6.55 -6.33
N ILE A 143 11.46 5.87 -5.19
CA ILE A 143 12.34 4.71 -5.02
C ILE A 143 11.96 3.62 -6.03
N ARG A 144 10.68 3.20 -6.05
CA ARG A 144 10.23 2.14 -6.95
C ARG A 144 10.43 2.50 -8.43
N ARG A 145 10.17 3.75 -8.81
CA ARG A 145 10.36 4.21 -10.20
C ARG A 145 11.83 4.28 -10.63
N SER A 146 12.76 4.48 -9.71
CA SER A 146 14.19 4.56 -10.02
C SER A 146 14.89 3.21 -10.04
N ILE A 147 14.27 2.14 -9.53
CA ILE A 147 14.89 0.83 -9.37
C ILE A 147 14.12 -0.23 -10.17
N PRO A 148 14.62 -0.63 -11.37
CA PRO A 148 13.96 -1.64 -12.21
C PRO A 148 13.67 -2.96 -11.46
N ALA A 149 14.56 -3.39 -10.56
CA ALA A 149 14.36 -4.58 -9.74
C ALA A 149 13.08 -4.50 -8.89
N LEU A 150 12.72 -3.34 -8.38
CA LEU A 150 11.47 -3.17 -7.58
C LEU A 150 10.22 -3.18 -8.47
N GLN A 151 10.36 -2.78 -9.73
CA GLN A 151 9.23 -2.72 -10.66
C GLN A 151 8.94 -4.09 -11.29
N LYS A 152 9.97 -4.78 -11.78
CA LYS A 152 9.87 -5.96 -12.66
C LYS A 152 10.62 -7.17 -12.14
N GLY A 153 11.43 -7.02 -11.08
CA GLY A 153 12.36 -8.03 -10.61
C GLY A 153 11.68 -9.23 -9.98
N GLN A 154 12.30 -10.37 -10.13
CA GLN A 154 11.95 -11.58 -9.40
C GLN A 154 12.35 -11.43 -7.93
N TYR A 155 11.63 -12.14 -7.09
CA TYR A 155 11.81 -12.15 -5.64
C TYR A 155 12.60 -13.39 -5.19
N SER A 156 13.45 -13.23 -4.19
CA SER A 156 14.09 -14.32 -3.47
C SER A 156 14.41 -13.90 -2.04
N ASN A 157 14.28 -14.83 -1.11
CA ASN A 157 14.75 -14.68 0.28
C ASN A 157 15.96 -15.58 0.59
N GLU A 158 16.50 -16.27 -0.39
CA GLU A 158 17.66 -17.14 -0.22
C GLU A 158 18.86 -16.37 0.33
N GLY A 159 19.46 -16.88 1.43
CA GLY A 159 20.58 -16.23 2.12
C GLY A 159 20.24 -14.94 2.83
N CYS A 160 18.96 -14.55 2.91
CA CYS A 160 18.53 -13.41 3.72
C CYS A 160 18.31 -13.84 5.17
N THR A 161 18.81 -13.04 6.10
CA THR A 161 18.59 -13.21 7.54
C THR A 161 17.75 -12.04 8.05
N GLY A 162 16.81 -12.31 8.93
CA GLY A 162 15.89 -11.29 9.47
C GLY A 162 14.44 -11.52 9.07
N ASN A 163 13.53 -10.88 9.82
CA ASN A 163 12.11 -11.16 9.71
C ASN A 163 11.48 -10.73 8.37
N MET A 164 11.93 -9.62 7.80
CA MET A 164 11.44 -9.10 6.53
C MET A 164 12.62 -8.67 5.65
N SER A 165 13.49 -9.63 5.32
CA SER A 165 14.62 -9.41 4.41
C SER A 165 14.44 -10.22 3.14
N PHE A 166 14.61 -9.57 2.00
CA PHE A 166 14.46 -10.21 0.69
C PHE A 166 15.23 -9.47 -0.40
N LYS A 167 15.44 -10.17 -1.50
CA LYS A 167 16.11 -9.65 -2.69
C LYS A 167 15.12 -9.49 -3.83
N ARG A 168 15.34 -8.48 -4.65
CA ARG A 168 14.68 -8.33 -5.94
C ARG A 168 15.76 -8.17 -7.01
N ARG A 169 15.62 -8.87 -8.12
CA ARG A 169 16.54 -8.74 -9.26
C ARG A 169 15.78 -8.73 -10.57
N TYR A 170 16.13 -7.82 -11.43
CA TYR A 170 15.69 -7.74 -12.81
C TYR A 170 16.89 -7.68 -13.73
N THR A 171 16.90 -8.54 -14.75
CA THR A 171 17.91 -8.57 -15.79
C THR A 171 17.27 -8.65 -17.16
N ASP A 172 17.79 -7.86 -18.10
CA ASP A 172 17.54 -7.98 -19.53
C ASP A 172 18.84 -7.70 -20.29
N ASP A 173 18.79 -7.60 -21.62
CA ASP A 173 19.98 -7.41 -22.46
C ASP A 173 20.77 -6.13 -22.14
N SER A 174 20.15 -5.15 -21.47
CA SER A 174 20.72 -3.83 -21.20
C SER A 174 20.79 -3.47 -19.72
N THR A 175 20.12 -4.22 -18.87
CA THR A 175 19.91 -3.87 -17.46
C THR A 175 20.18 -5.05 -16.55
N ASP A 176 21.00 -4.82 -15.53
CA ASP A 176 21.09 -5.70 -14.36
C ASP A 176 20.85 -4.86 -13.10
N SER A 177 19.65 -4.97 -12.56
CA SER A 177 19.21 -4.22 -11.38
C SER A 177 18.97 -5.19 -10.23
N PHE A 178 19.63 -4.91 -9.10
CA PHE A 178 19.53 -5.71 -7.88
C PHE A 178 19.29 -4.83 -6.68
N VAL A 179 18.44 -5.28 -5.75
CA VAL A 179 18.23 -4.62 -4.46
C VAL A 179 18.01 -5.66 -3.35
N LEU A 180 18.63 -5.41 -2.23
CA LEU A 180 18.35 -6.06 -0.96
C LEU A 180 17.47 -5.13 -0.12
N VAL A 181 16.34 -5.63 0.31
CA VAL A 181 15.39 -4.90 1.16
C VAL A 181 15.38 -5.55 2.53
N THR A 182 15.45 -4.71 3.57
CA THR A 182 15.19 -5.11 4.95
C THR A 182 14.24 -4.11 5.57
N ILE A 183 13.14 -4.61 6.13
CA ILE A 183 12.14 -3.78 6.81
C ILE A 183 12.17 -4.12 8.29
N SER A 184 12.31 -3.09 9.11
CA SER A 184 12.26 -3.21 10.58
C SER A 184 10.90 -2.80 11.09
N SER A 185 10.28 -3.60 11.94
CA SER A 185 9.04 -3.22 12.63
C SER A 185 9.26 -1.99 13.50
N GLY A 186 8.33 -1.06 13.48
CA GLY A 186 8.39 0.16 14.30
C GLY A 186 9.36 1.22 13.76
N ALA A 187 9.78 1.13 12.50
CA ALA A 187 10.51 2.23 11.87
C ALA A 187 9.60 3.47 11.79
N THR A 188 10.05 4.55 12.41
CA THR A 188 9.43 5.87 12.26
C THR A 188 9.90 6.54 10.98
N PHE A 189 9.09 7.47 10.45
CA PHE A 189 9.37 8.26 9.26
C PHE A 189 10.65 9.11 9.37
#